data_6e21cea90c575bd2a4b3061ce4c6c81d
#
_entry.id   6e21cea90c575bd2a4b3061ce4c6c81d
#
_cell.length_a   1.000
_cell.length_b   1.000
_cell.length_c   1.000
_cell.angle_alpha   90.00
_cell.angle_beta   90.00
_cell.angle_gamma   90.00
#
_symmetry.space_group_name_H-M   'P 1'
#
loop_
_entity.id
_entity.type
_entity.pdbx_description
1 polymer ?
#
loop_
_entity_poly.entity_id
_entity_poly.type
_entity_poly.pdbx_seq_one_letter_code
_entity_poly.pdbx_strand_id
1 'polypeptide(L)'
;MAFDYKKEYKEFYMPKAKPSIVTVPKMNYIAVRGKGNPNDENGEYKASIGLLYGIAFTIKMSYKGNHKIDGYFEYVVPPLEGFWWQDGVQGIDYSRKEEFHFISVIRLPDFVTKADFDWAVAEATRKKKTDFSLVEFFSYDEGECVQCMHIGSYDNEPATVAMMHDFAEQNGYEVDITETRYHHEIYLSDPRRCDVSKLKTVVRHPIKRKVV
;
A
#
# COMPACT_ATOMS: atom_id res chain seq x y z
N MET A 1 24.27 6.43 -3.09
CA MET A 1 22.89 6.99 -3.19
C MET A 1 21.96 5.96 -2.58
N ALA A 2 21.04 6.35 -1.69
CA ALA A 2 20.13 5.40 -1.06
C ALA A 2 19.22 4.74 -2.12
N PHE A 3 18.97 3.45 -1.99
CA PHE A 3 18.07 2.69 -2.86
C PHE A 3 16.64 3.25 -2.76
N ASP A 4 16.01 3.57 -3.88
CA ASP A 4 14.66 4.13 -3.94
C ASP A 4 13.76 3.17 -4.71
N TYR A 5 12.86 2.50 -3.98
CA TYR A 5 11.93 1.51 -4.54
C TYR A 5 11.11 2.04 -5.71
N LYS A 6 10.72 3.30 -5.69
CA LYS A 6 9.98 3.93 -6.80
C LYS A 6 10.81 4.05 -8.09
N LYS A 7 12.14 4.17 -7.95
CA LYS A 7 13.04 4.30 -9.09
C LYS A 7 13.50 2.94 -9.63
N GLU A 8 13.72 2.00 -8.72
CA GLU A 8 14.23 0.66 -9.07
C GLU A 8 13.11 -0.26 -9.59
N TYR A 9 11.91 -0.17 -8.99
CA TYR A 9 10.73 -0.96 -9.37
C TYR A 9 9.66 -0.09 -10.03
N LYS A 10 10.04 0.61 -11.12
CA LYS A 10 9.12 1.52 -11.85
C LYS A 10 7.87 0.84 -12.34
N GLU A 11 7.95 -0.42 -12.67
CA GLU A 11 6.82 -1.23 -13.10
C GLU A 11 5.71 -1.30 -12.04
N PHE A 12 6.06 -1.29 -10.75
CA PHE A 12 5.10 -1.34 -9.65
C PHE A 12 4.70 0.04 -9.12
N TYR A 13 5.62 1.02 -9.16
CA TYR A 13 5.43 2.31 -8.49
C TYR A 13 5.25 3.50 -9.43
N MET A 14 5.61 3.37 -10.70
CA MET A 14 5.59 4.47 -11.66
C MET A 14 4.95 4.05 -13.00
N PRO A 15 3.77 3.36 -12.99
CA PRO A 15 3.09 3.07 -14.24
C PRO A 15 2.68 4.38 -14.95
N LYS A 16 2.31 4.28 -16.21
CA LYS A 16 1.76 5.42 -16.95
C LYS A 16 0.32 5.69 -16.51
N ALA A 17 -0.21 6.89 -16.83
CA ALA A 17 -1.64 7.22 -16.74
C ALA A 17 -2.43 6.55 -17.89
N LYS A 18 -2.14 5.29 -18.14
CA LYS A 18 -2.77 4.39 -19.12
C LYS A 18 -2.71 2.98 -18.53
N PRO A 19 -3.80 2.23 -18.54
CA PRO A 19 -3.84 0.91 -17.96
C PRO A 19 -2.78 -0.04 -18.52
N SER A 20 -2.26 -0.91 -17.67
CA SER A 20 -1.34 -1.98 -18.02
C SER A 20 -1.56 -3.19 -17.11
N ILE A 21 -1.27 -4.39 -17.64
CA ILE A 21 -1.24 -5.62 -16.86
C ILE A 21 0.16 -5.76 -16.24
N VAL A 22 0.22 -6.20 -14.99
CA VAL A 22 1.45 -6.46 -14.25
C VAL A 22 1.28 -7.71 -13.39
N THR A 23 2.35 -8.49 -13.24
CA THR A 23 2.39 -9.57 -12.25
C THR A 23 3.21 -9.11 -11.06
N VAL A 24 2.55 -8.93 -9.91
CA VAL A 24 3.19 -8.47 -8.68
C VAL A 24 3.58 -9.69 -7.85
N PRO A 25 4.87 -9.87 -7.55
CA PRO A 25 5.32 -11.01 -6.77
C PRO A 25 4.91 -10.85 -5.31
N LYS A 26 5.00 -11.94 -4.55
CA LYS A 26 4.83 -11.91 -3.10
C LYS A 26 5.82 -10.93 -2.48
N MET A 27 5.30 -10.02 -1.68
CA MET A 27 6.07 -9.00 -0.95
C MET A 27 5.75 -9.05 0.54
N ASN A 28 6.70 -8.55 1.35
CA ASN A 28 6.51 -8.39 2.79
C ASN A 28 6.26 -6.92 3.13
N TYR A 29 5.39 -6.69 4.08
CA TYR A 29 4.96 -5.37 4.52
C TYR A 29 4.93 -5.30 6.06
N ILE A 30 5.04 -4.11 6.58
CA ILE A 30 4.43 -3.76 7.87
C ILE A 30 3.00 -3.31 7.60
N ALA A 31 2.05 -3.76 8.41
CA ALA A 31 0.64 -3.51 8.17
C ALA A 31 -0.12 -3.13 9.45
N VAL A 32 -1.16 -2.34 9.29
CA VAL A 32 -2.18 -2.05 10.32
C VAL A 32 -3.55 -2.15 9.69
N ARG A 33 -4.43 -2.93 10.31
CA ARG A 33 -5.83 -3.09 9.88
C ARG A 33 -6.74 -2.15 10.65
N GLY A 34 -7.79 -1.69 9.99
CA GLY A 34 -8.80 -0.85 10.62
C GLY A 34 -10.02 -0.66 9.75
N LYS A 35 -10.93 0.18 10.27
CA LYS A 35 -12.20 0.52 9.61
C LYS A 35 -12.51 2.00 9.79
N GLY A 36 -13.27 2.57 8.85
CA GLY A 36 -13.80 3.92 8.94
C GLY A 36 -13.34 4.85 7.83
N ASN A 37 -13.78 6.08 7.93
CA ASN A 37 -13.53 7.12 6.94
C ASN A 37 -12.06 7.58 6.98
N PRO A 38 -11.31 7.45 5.87
CA PRO A 38 -9.91 7.89 5.83
C PRO A 38 -9.73 9.41 5.98
N ASN A 39 -10.81 10.18 5.82
CA ASN A 39 -10.79 11.64 5.99
C ASN A 39 -11.00 12.07 7.44
N ASP A 40 -11.37 11.16 8.35
CA ASP A 40 -11.51 11.47 9.77
C ASP A 40 -10.14 11.80 10.37
N GLU A 41 -10.01 13.02 10.90
CA GLU A 41 -8.76 13.51 11.50
C GLU A 41 -8.33 12.69 12.74
N ASN A 42 -9.28 12.13 13.48
CA ASN A 42 -9.04 11.31 14.66
C ASN A 42 -9.32 9.82 14.39
N GLY A 43 -9.50 9.44 13.13
CA GLY A 43 -9.85 8.08 12.73
C GLY A 43 -8.68 7.08 12.79
N GLU A 44 -9.04 5.80 12.76
CA GLU A 44 -8.09 4.69 12.80
C GLU A 44 -7.08 4.74 11.64
N TYR A 45 -7.52 5.21 10.45
CA TYR A 45 -6.64 5.30 9.29
C TYR A 45 -5.46 6.25 9.55
N LYS A 46 -5.72 7.46 10.08
CA LYS A 46 -4.63 8.41 10.39
C LYS A 46 -3.74 7.92 11.51
N ALA A 47 -4.32 7.27 12.52
CA ALA A 47 -3.54 6.65 13.59
C ALA A 47 -2.61 5.55 13.05
N SER A 48 -3.11 4.71 12.13
CA SER A 48 -2.33 3.63 11.51
C SER A 48 -1.07 4.13 10.80
N ILE A 49 -1.15 5.26 10.10
CA ILE A 49 0.00 5.88 9.40
C ILE A 49 1.14 6.19 10.38
N GLY A 50 0.82 6.74 11.54
CA GLY A 50 1.81 7.05 12.58
C GLY A 50 2.52 5.79 13.10
N LEU A 51 1.76 4.72 13.31
CA LEU A 51 2.30 3.43 13.74
C LEU A 51 3.22 2.82 12.66
N LEU A 52 2.80 2.79 11.41
CA LEU A 52 3.60 2.25 10.31
C LEU A 52 4.94 2.98 10.16
N TYR A 53 4.92 4.30 10.10
CA TYR A 53 6.17 5.08 10.01
C TYR A 53 7.04 4.93 11.26
N GLY A 54 6.44 4.71 12.43
CA GLY A 54 7.17 4.40 13.67
C GLY A 54 8.07 3.19 13.52
N ILE A 55 7.55 2.10 12.97
CA ILE A 55 8.28 0.86 12.73
C ILE A 55 9.22 0.99 11.52
N ALA A 56 8.73 1.54 10.40
CA ALA A 56 9.54 1.70 9.18
C ALA A 56 10.85 2.47 9.44
N PHE A 57 10.77 3.57 10.20
CA PHE A 57 11.96 4.34 10.56
C PHE A 57 12.82 3.65 11.60
N THR A 58 12.26 2.84 12.50
CA THR A 58 13.06 2.06 13.45
C THR A 58 13.90 1.02 12.70
N ILE A 59 13.33 0.31 11.73
CA ILE A 59 14.05 -0.62 10.86
C ILE A 59 15.11 0.14 10.04
N LYS A 60 14.70 1.22 9.35
CA LYS A 60 15.63 2.01 8.53
C LYS A 60 16.85 2.50 9.30
N MET A 61 16.66 2.88 10.56
CA MET A 61 17.73 3.46 11.38
C MET A 61 18.49 2.42 12.21
N SER A 62 18.21 1.12 12.06
CA SER A 62 18.85 0.03 12.81
C SER A 62 20.38 0.08 12.69
N TYR A 63 20.89 0.44 11.50
CA TYR A 63 22.34 0.54 11.25
C TYR A 63 23.09 1.52 12.16
N LYS A 64 22.38 2.50 12.73
CA LYS A 64 22.95 3.47 13.70
C LYS A 64 23.00 2.92 15.12
N GLY A 65 22.27 1.85 15.41
CA GLY A 65 22.18 1.22 16.72
C GLY A 65 23.03 -0.04 16.81
N ASN A 66 22.74 -0.83 17.85
CA ASN A 66 23.43 -2.11 18.11
C ASN A 66 22.81 -3.29 17.33
N HIS A 67 21.58 -3.15 16.86
CA HIS A 67 20.94 -4.17 16.03
C HIS A 67 21.34 -3.96 14.57
N LYS A 68 22.09 -4.91 14.05
CA LYS A 68 22.48 -4.94 12.64
C LYS A 68 21.65 -5.97 11.92
N ILE A 69 20.96 -5.54 10.87
CA ILE A 69 20.16 -6.42 10.01
C ILE A 69 21.07 -6.94 8.89
N ASP A 70 21.13 -8.26 8.74
CA ASP A 70 21.93 -8.88 7.68
C ASP A 70 21.46 -8.47 6.30
N GLY A 71 22.40 -8.16 5.40
CA GLY A 71 22.06 -7.70 4.06
C GLY A 71 21.56 -6.26 3.97
N TYR A 72 21.59 -5.49 5.08
CA TYR A 72 21.14 -4.10 5.10
C TYR A 72 21.88 -3.24 4.08
N PHE A 73 21.13 -2.46 3.34
CA PHE A 73 21.61 -1.34 2.52
C PHE A 73 20.78 -0.08 2.79
N GLU A 74 21.36 1.09 2.56
CA GLU A 74 20.61 2.35 2.71
C GLU A 74 19.49 2.46 1.67
N TYR A 75 18.27 2.73 2.12
CA TYR A 75 17.09 2.87 1.28
C TYR A 75 16.20 4.04 1.68
N VAL A 76 15.38 4.50 0.75
CA VAL A 76 14.26 5.40 1.01
C VAL A 76 13.08 4.54 1.48
N VAL A 77 12.43 4.92 2.59
CA VAL A 77 11.21 4.22 3.02
C VAL A 77 10.21 4.21 1.87
N PRO A 78 9.71 3.02 1.47
CA PRO A 78 8.73 2.91 0.41
C PRO A 78 7.47 3.74 0.68
N PRO A 79 6.67 4.03 -0.35
CA PRO A 79 5.41 4.74 -0.18
C PRO A 79 4.49 4.06 0.84
N LEU A 80 3.59 4.84 1.41
CA LEU A 80 2.40 4.32 2.06
C LEU A 80 1.49 3.72 0.98
N GLU A 81 0.92 2.57 1.27
CA GLU A 81 -0.03 1.85 0.42
C GLU A 81 -1.26 1.48 1.25
N GLY A 82 -2.39 1.25 0.60
CA GLY A 82 -3.63 0.83 1.25
C GLY A 82 -4.36 -0.22 0.44
N PHE A 83 -4.76 -1.31 1.09
CA PHE A 83 -5.73 -2.26 0.56
C PHE A 83 -7.09 -1.92 1.13
N TRP A 84 -8.11 -1.83 0.27
CA TRP A 84 -9.43 -1.33 0.64
C TRP A 84 -10.53 -2.28 0.22
N TRP A 85 -11.59 -2.36 1.02
CA TRP A 85 -12.83 -3.07 0.68
C TRP A 85 -13.99 -2.58 1.56
N GLN A 86 -15.19 -2.99 1.20
CA GLN A 86 -16.42 -2.80 1.97
C GLN A 86 -17.21 -4.09 1.96
N ASP A 87 -17.80 -4.44 3.09
CA ASP A 87 -18.59 -5.68 3.20
C ASP A 87 -19.82 -5.62 2.29
N GLY A 88 -20.02 -6.67 1.47
CA GLY A 88 -21.14 -6.77 0.55
C GLY A 88 -21.10 -5.83 -0.66
N VAL A 89 -19.98 -5.15 -0.89
CA VAL A 89 -19.77 -4.26 -2.06
C VAL A 89 -18.75 -4.88 -3.00
N GLN A 90 -19.11 -5.00 -4.27
CA GLN A 90 -18.15 -5.39 -5.30
C GLN A 90 -17.41 -4.13 -5.79
N GLY A 91 -16.13 -4.00 -5.43
CA GLY A 91 -15.34 -2.78 -5.65
C GLY A 91 -15.41 -1.82 -4.47
N ILE A 92 -15.44 -0.52 -4.74
CA ILE A 92 -15.47 0.55 -3.73
C ILE A 92 -16.65 1.49 -3.98
N ASP A 93 -17.48 1.70 -2.95
CA ASP A 93 -18.52 2.73 -2.93
C ASP A 93 -18.01 3.96 -2.16
N TYR A 94 -17.54 4.95 -2.88
CA TYR A 94 -16.96 6.17 -2.32
C TYR A 94 -17.99 7.06 -1.58
N SER A 95 -19.30 6.77 -1.70
CA SER A 95 -20.35 7.50 -0.97
C SER A 95 -20.50 7.01 0.48
N ARG A 96 -19.98 5.81 0.80
CA ARG A 96 -20.09 5.16 2.11
C ARG A 96 -18.73 4.97 2.78
N LYS A 97 -17.93 6.04 2.88
CA LYS A 97 -16.55 6.00 3.41
C LYS A 97 -16.45 5.50 4.86
N GLU A 98 -17.50 5.65 5.65
CA GLU A 98 -17.57 5.13 7.03
C GLU A 98 -17.52 3.60 7.12
N GLU A 99 -17.86 2.92 6.00
CA GLU A 99 -17.89 1.47 5.92
C GLU A 99 -16.59 0.89 5.35
N PHE A 100 -15.61 1.72 5.03
CA PHE A 100 -14.33 1.26 4.51
C PHE A 100 -13.59 0.41 5.54
N HIS A 101 -13.18 -0.77 5.13
CA HIS A 101 -12.13 -1.53 5.77
C HIS A 101 -10.82 -1.26 5.05
N PHE A 102 -9.72 -1.27 5.79
CA PHE A 102 -8.40 -1.06 5.22
C PHE A 102 -7.33 -1.94 5.85
N ILE A 103 -6.29 -2.19 5.06
CA ILE A 103 -4.98 -2.59 5.54
C ILE A 103 -4.01 -1.52 5.05
N SER A 104 -3.61 -0.61 5.93
CA SER A 104 -2.53 0.35 5.62
C SER A 104 -1.20 -0.38 5.69
N VAL A 105 -0.35 -0.21 4.68
CA VAL A 105 0.93 -0.92 4.61
C VAL A 105 2.08 -0.03 4.15
N ILE A 106 3.29 -0.42 4.54
CA ILE A 106 4.54 0.05 3.93
C ILE A 106 5.36 -1.21 3.59
N ARG A 107 5.81 -1.33 2.33
CA ARG A 107 6.65 -2.45 1.91
C ARG A 107 7.94 -2.50 2.75
N LEU A 108 8.31 -3.71 3.14
CA LEU A 108 9.60 -3.99 3.77
C LEU A 108 10.64 -4.33 2.70
N PRO A 109 11.91 -3.89 2.87
CA PRO A 109 13.02 -4.44 2.11
C PRO A 109 13.12 -5.95 2.28
N ASP A 110 13.58 -6.65 1.24
CA ASP A 110 13.62 -8.11 1.20
C ASP A 110 14.59 -8.71 2.24
N PHE A 111 15.54 -7.92 2.74
CA PHE A 111 16.45 -8.32 3.81
C PHE A 111 15.82 -8.32 5.21
N VAL A 112 14.63 -7.75 5.38
CA VAL A 112 13.97 -7.65 6.69
C VAL A 112 13.23 -8.95 6.98
N THR A 113 13.67 -9.65 8.04
CA THR A 113 13.02 -10.86 8.53
C THR A 113 11.92 -10.55 9.53
N LYS A 114 11.09 -11.57 9.84
CA LYS A 114 10.11 -11.46 10.93
C LYS A 114 10.78 -11.15 12.29
N ALA A 115 11.98 -11.69 12.54
CA ALA A 115 12.73 -11.41 13.76
C ALA A 115 13.18 -9.95 13.84
N ASP A 116 13.62 -9.36 12.72
CA ASP A 116 13.98 -7.94 12.66
C ASP A 116 12.76 -7.04 12.88
N PHE A 117 11.60 -7.44 12.33
CA PHE A 117 10.34 -6.77 12.59
C PHE A 117 9.97 -6.82 14.09
N ASP A 118 10.04 -8.00 14.73
CA ASP A 118 9.71 -8.15 16.15
C ASP A 118 10.63 -7.30 17.04
N TRP A 119 11.93 -7.27 16.70
CA TRP A 119 12.88 -6.37 17.33
C TRP A 119 12.46 -4.89 17.14
N ALA A 120 12.07 -4.50 15.93
CA ALA A 120 11.69 -3.12 15.63
C ALA A 120 10.44 -2.68 16.41
N VAL A 121 9.46 -3.56 16.56
CA VAL A 121 8.27 -3.31 17.40
C VAL A 121 8.67 -3.08 18.85
N ALA A 122 9.46 -3.97 19.43
CA ALA A 122 9.94 -3.83 20.82
C ALA A 122 10.74 -2.54 21.02
N GLU A 123 11.67 -2.23 20.09
CA GLU A 123 12.53 -1.05 20.16
C GLU A 123 11.75 0.26 19.98
N ALA A 124 10.78 0.29 19.04
CA ALA A 124 9.91 1.44 18.83
C ALA A 124 9.03 1.70 20.05
N THR A 125 8.42 0.67 20.63
CA THR A 125 7.62 0.73 21.87
C THR A 125 8.43 1.31 23.00
N ARG A 126 9.64 0.78 23.21
CA ARG A 126 10.55 1.24 24.26
C ARG A 126 10.94 2.72 24.11
N LYS A 127 11.28 3.13 22.88
CA LYS A 127 11.78 4.50 22.60
C LYS A 127 10.68 5.55 22.54
N LYS A 128 9.55 5.22 21.93
CA LYS A 128 8.48 6.18 21.66
C LYS A 128 7.39 6.20 22.73
N LYS A 129 7.39 5.20 23.63
CA LYS A 129 6.35 5.00 24.66
C LYS A 129 4.94 4.96 24.05
N THR A 130 4.82 4.39 22.86
CA THR A 130 3.59 4.19 22.10
C THR A 130 3.35 2.70 21.95
N ASP A 131 2.11 2.28 22.02
CA ASP A 131 1.71 0.90 21.77
C ASP A 131 1.74 0.62 20.26
N PHE A 132 2.53 -0.34 19.82
CA PHE A 132 2.66 -0.82 18.45
C PHE A 132 2.07 -2.23 18.28
N SER A 133 1.28 -2.73 19.22
CA SER A 133 0.70 -4.08 19.17
C SER A 133 -0.22 -4.33 17.97
N LEU A 134 -0.78 -3.28 17.38
CA LEU A 134 -1.61 -3.35 16.18
C LEU A 134 -0.79 -3.51 14.88
N VAL A 135 0.53 -3.35 14.94
CA VAL A 135 1.38 -3.47 13.74
C VAL A 135 1.75 -4.93 13.53
N GLU A 136 1.49 -5.43 12.33
CA GLU A 136 1.78 -6.82 11.96
C GLU A 136 2.82 -6.92 10.84
N PHE A 137 3.54 -8.07 10.79
CA PHE A 137 4.33 -8.48 9.63
C PHE A 137 3.40 -9.19 8.65
N PHE A 138 3.17 -8.59 7.51
CA PHE A 138 2.19 -9.04 6.53
C PHE A 138 2.87 -9.45 5.23
N SER A 139 2.62 -10.68 4.78
CA SER A 139 3.07 -11.16 3.47
C SER A 139 1.89 -11.26 2.53
N TYR A 140 2.00 -10.67 1.35
CA TYR A 140 0.93 -10.66 0.37
C TYR A 140 1.45 -11.00 -1.03
N ASP A 141 0.76 -11.93 -1.68
CA ASP A 141 0.98 -12.31 -3.08
C ASP A 141 -0.18 -11.76 -3.91
N GLU A 142 0.06 -10.63 -4.57
CA GLU A 142 -0.98 -9.92 -5.31
C GLU A 142 -1.25 -10.56 -6.69
N GLY A 143 -0.22 -11.15 -7.31
CA GLY A 143 -0.32 -11.88 -8.57
C GLY A 143 -0.63 -10.99 -9.77
N GLU A 144 -1.44 -11.48 -10.71
CA GLU A 144 -1.83 -10.72 -11.91
C GLU A 144 -2.82 -9.61 -11.56
N CYS A 145 -2.46 -8.38 -11.99
CA CYS A 145 -3.24 -7.18 -11.74
C CYS A 145 -3.31 -6.30 -12.98
N VAL A 146 -4.37 -5.52 -13.09
CA VAL A 146 -4.42 -4.33 -13.93
C VAL A 146 -4.11 -3.10 -13.07
N GLN A 147 -3.30 -2.18 -13.57
CA GLN A 147 -2.91 -0.98 -12.85
C GLN A 147 -2.88 0.26 -13.74
N CYS A 148 -3.03 1.42 -13.11
CA CYS A 148 -2.94 2.72 -13.78
C CYS A 148 -2.44 3.78 -12.78
N MET A 149 -1.71 4.79 -13.28
CA MET A 149 -1.47 6.01 -12.51
C MET A 149 -2.72 6.88 -12.55
N HIS A 150 -3.37 7.04 -11.41
CA HIS A 150 -4.39 8.07 -11.21
C HIS A 150 -3.72 9.42 -10.89
N ILE A 151 -4.17 10.49 -11.54
CA ILE A 151 -3.70 11.85 -11.29
C ILE A 151 -4.91 12.71 -10.96
N GLY A 152 -4.96 13.23 -9.74
CA GLY A 152 -6.04 14.07 -9.25
C GLY A 152 -6.57 13.66 -7.89
N SER A 153 -7.78 14.14 -7.58
CA SER A 153 -8.50 13.83 -6.34
C SER A 153 -8.91 12.36 -6.29
N TYR A 154 -8.86 11.76 -5.13
CA TYR A 154 -9.40 10.41 -4.88
C TYR A 154 -10.88 10.27 -5.29
N ASP A 155 -11.68 11.33 -5.16
CA ASP A 155 -13.09 11.33 -5.57
C ASP A 155 -13.28 11.17 -7.10
N ASN A 156 -12.23 11.43 -7.90
CA ASN A 156 -12.23 11.24 -9.36
C ASN A 156 -11.66 9.87 -9.79
N GLU A 157 -11.20 9.06 -8.85
CA GLU A 157 -10.62 7.74 -9.10
C GLU A 157 -11.57 6.76 -9.83
N PRO A 158 -12.92 6.79 -9.61
CA PRO A 158 -13.84 5.91 -10.32
C PRO A 158 -13.68 5.90 -11.84
N ALA A 159 -13.31 7.04 -12.43
CA ALA A 159 -13.07 7.11 -13.89
C ALA A 159 -11.81 6.33 -14.31
N THR A 160 -10.76 6.38 -13.49
CA THR A 160 -9.53 5.58 -13.70
C THR A 160 -9.81 4.09 -13.54
N VAL A 161 -10.60 3.71 -12.53
CA VAL A 161 -11.00 2.32 -12.28
C VAL A 161 -11.81 1.77 -13.47
N ALA A 162 -12.80 2.53 -13.97
CA ALA A 162 -13.58 2.12 -15.14
C ALA A 162 -12.68 1.85 -16.35
N MET A 163 -11.74 2.77 -16.65
CA MET A 163 -10.78 2.60 -17.74
C MET A 163 -9.89 1.36 -17.57
N MET A 164 -9.50 1.03 -16.33
CA MET A 164 -8.73 -0.17 -16.03
C MET A 164 -9.54 -1.44 -16.27
N HIS A 165 -10.81 -1.47 -15.85
CA HIS A 165 -11.71 -2.60 -16.07
C HIS A 165 -11.98 -2.85 -17.55
N ASP A 166 -12.28 -1.80 -18.31
CA ASP A 166 -12.48 -1.89 -19.76
C ASP A 166 -11.24 -2.45 -20.46
N PHE A 167 -10.06 -1.99 -20.05
CA PHE A 167 -8.79 -2.49 -20.58
C PHE A 167 -8.57 -3.97 -20.25
N ALA A 168 -8.82 -4.39 -19.01
CA ALA A 168 -8.70 -5.78 -18.60
C ALA A 168 -9.64 -6.67 -19.42
N GLU A 169 -10.90 -6.26 -19.58
CA GLU A 169 -11.89 -7.00 -20.36
C GLU A 169 -11.48 -7.17 -21.82
N GLN A 170 -11.01 -6.10 -22.48
CA GLN A 170 -10.53 -6.11 -23.87
C GLN A 170 -9.31 -7.04 -24.06
N ASN A 171 -8.57 -7.33 -23.00
CA ASN A 171 -7.41 -8.22 -23.01
C ASN A 171 -7.72 -9.65 -22.51
N GLY A 172 -9.00 -10.00 -22.35
CA GLY A 172 -9.44 -11.36 -21.97
C GLY A 172 -9.34 -11.66 -20.48
N TYR A 173 -9.38 -10.64 -19.64
CA TYR A 173 -9.40 -10.76 -18.20
C TYR A 173 -10.73 -10.29 -17.59
N GLU A 174 -11.00 -10.73 -16.39
CA GLU A 174 -12.03 -10.16 -15.52
C GLU A 174 -11.42 -9.72 -14.20
N VAL A 175 -12.02 -8.74 -13.57
CA VAL A 175 -11.64 -8.25 -12.24
C VAL A 175 -11.90 -9.34 -11.21
N ASP A 176 -10.94 -9.59 -10.32
CA ASP A 176 -10.98 -10.67 -9.35
C ASP A 176 -10.81 -10.15 -7.91
N ILE A 177 -11.53 -9.07 -7.58
CA ILE A 177 -11.62 -8.56 -6.20
C ILE A 177 -12.44 -9.55 -5.38
N THR A 178 -11.86 -10.04 -4.28
CA THR A 178 -12.42 -11.06 -3.39
C THR A 178 -12.18 -10.69 -1.93
N GLU A 179 -12.52 -11.56 -0.98
CA GLU A 179 -12.21 -11.37 0.45
C GLU A 179 -10.70 -11.37 0.77
N THR A 180 -9.87 -11.80 -0.19
CA THR A 180 -8.40 -11.89 -0.03
C THR A 180 -7.63 -11.15 -1.12
N ARG A 181 -8.30 -10.58 -2.10
CA ARG A 181 -7.73 -9.81 -3.20
C ARG A 181 -8.45 -8.46 -3.30
N TYR A 182 -7.75 -7.39 -3.00
CA TYR A 182 -8.31 -6.09 -2.65
C TYR A 182 -8.13 -5.05 -3.76
N HIS A 183 -8.91 -3.99 -3.69
CA HIS A 183 -8.57 -2.71 -4.30
C HIS A 183 -7.31 -2.17 -3.62
N HIS A 184 -6.28 -1.83 -4.39
CA HIS A 184 -4.98 -1.43 -3.88
C HIS A 184 -4.61 -0.03 -4.38
N GLU A 185 -4.26 0.85 -3.46
CA GLU A 185 -3.78 2.20 -3.72
C GLU A 185 -2.34 2.38 -3.20
N ILE A 186 -1.46 3.00 -4.01
CA ILE A 186 -0.08 3.33 -3.63
C ILE A 186 0.08 4.85 -3.72
N TYR A 187 0.32 5.51 -2.59
CA TYR A 187 0.31 6.97 -2.49
C TYR A 187 1.69 7.56 -2.78
N LEU A 188 1.87 8.14 -3.97
CA LEU A 188 3.14 8.70 -4.40
C LEU A 188 3.32 10.18 -4.05
N SER A 189 2.22 10.86 -3.74
CA SER A 189 2.18 12.27 -3.34
C SER A 189 1.70 12.43 -1.91
N ASP A 190 2.28 13.38 -1.17
CA ASP A 190 1.77 13.79 0.14
C ASP A 190 0.65 14.83 -0.09
N PRO A 191 -0.63 14.54 0.24
CA PRO A 191 -1.75 15.46 0.01
C PRO A 191 -1.64 16.76 0.80
N ARG A 192 -0.81 16.80 1.84
CA ARG A 192 -0.55 18.02 2.63
C ARG A 192 0.41 18.99 1.91
N ARG A 193 1.13 18.53 0.88
CA ARG A 193 2.18 19.27 0.19
C ARG A 193 1.98 19.40 -1.31
N CYS A 194 1.00 18.70 -1.85
CA CYS A 194 0.74 18.64 -3.27
C CYS A 194 -0.66 19.19 -3.54
N ASP A 195 -0.79 19.96 -4.62
CA ASP A 195 -2.10 20.38 -5.14
C ASP A 195 -2.92 19.12 -5.46
N VAL A 196 -4.20 19.14 -5.06
CA VAL A 196 -5.12 18.01 -5.23
C VAL A 196 -5.18 17.54 -6.69
N SER A 197 -5.15 18.47 -7.64
CA SER A 197 -5.17 18.17 -9.09
C SER A 197 -3.91 17.47 -9.60
N LYS A 198 -2.84 17.42 -8.79
CA LYS A 198 -1.53 16.83 -9.13
C LYS A 198 -1.18 15.62 -8.26
N LEU A 199 -2.07 15.21 -7.38
CA LEU A 199 -1.88 13.99 -6.59
C LEU A 199 -1.67 12.79 -7.54
N LYS A 200 -0.75 11.92 -7.15
CA LYS A 200 -0.43 10.69 -7.90
C LYS A 200 -0.64 9.49 -7.02
N THR A 201 -1.51 8.61 -7.46
CA THR A 201 -1.81 7.34 -6.81
C THR A 201 -1.72 6.22 -7.86
N VAL A 202 -0.98 5.16 -7.58
CA VAL A 202 -1.12 3.95 -8.39
C VAL A 202 -2.35 3.23 -7.89
N VAL A 203 -3.32 3.02 -8.78
CA VAL A 203 -4.49 2.18 -8.51
C VAL A 203 -4.23 0.83 -9.15
N ARG A 204 -4.52 -0.24 -8.42
CA ARG A 204 -4.28 -1.61 -8.86
C ARG A 204 -5.42 -2.52 -8.44
N HIS A 205 -5.92 -3.31 -9.39
CA HIS A 205 -6.94 -4.32 -9.14
C HIS A 205 -6.46 -5.69 -9.56
N PRO A 206 -6.70 -6.73 -8.76
CA PRO A 206 -6.42 -8.09 -9.14
C PRO A 206 -7.33 -8.52 -10.29
N ILE A 207 -6.77 -9.30 -11.21
CA ILE A 207 -7.46 -9.84 -12.38
C ILE A 207 -7.19 -11.33 -12.51
N LYS A 208 -8.06 -12.01 -13.26
CA LYS A 208 -7.85 -13.40 -13.70
C LYS A 208 -8.31 -13.58 -15.13
N ARG A 209 -7.77 -14.59 -15.82
CA ARG A 209 -8.19 -14.92 -17.17
C ARG A 209 -9.66 -15.31 -17.20
N LYS A 210 -10.40 -14.77 -18.17
CA LYS A 210 -11.76 -15.27 -18.47
C LYS A 210 -11.67 -16.73 -18.90
N VAL A 211 -12.51 -17.56 -18.30
CA VAL A 211 -12.68 -18.94 -18.77
C VAL A 211 -13.58 -18.86 -20.00
N VAL A 212 -13.06 -19.32 -21.13
CA VAL A 212 -13.80 -19.41 -22.42
C VAL A 212 -14.61 -20.68 -22.44
#